data_960c4a74360c339cbbe28408d63b3cdd
#
_entry.id   960c4a74360c339cbbe28408d63b3cdd
#
_cell.length_a   1.000
_cell.length_b   1.000
_cell.length_c   1.000
_cell.angle_alpha   90.00
_cell.angle_beta   90.00
_cell.angle_gamma   90.00
#
_symmetry.space_group_name_H-M   'P 1'
#
loop_
_entity.id
_entity.type
_entity.pdbx_description
1 polymer ?
#
loop_
_entity_poly.entity_id
_entity_poly.type
_entity_poly.pdbx_seq_one_letter_code
_entity_poly.pdbx_strand_id
1 'polypeptide(L)'
;MKYKKLDSFWLDARNCVKTDDYYRSANLNWELTQKSIIHQVGNCSLVITQGFIGSSLNNFTTTLGREGSDYSAAIFAYALNAKSVTIWKDVPGVLNGDPRVFKKTRLLNQISYREAIELAFYGASVIHPKTLQPLQRKEIPLYVKSFENPKSKGTSISKGKALEPNIPCYIVKKHQVLLRLSSIDFSFIVEENISYIFGLLHEYQMPVELIQNSAISFSVCVNNKYNRLEELVLVLRSRFNVEVIKEVDLYTC
;
A
#
# COMPACT_ATOMS: atom_id res chain seq x y z
N MET A 1 -12.12 29.30 -3.40
CA MET A 1 -11.19 29.99 -4.31
C MET A 1 -11.63 31.44 -4.63
N LYS A 2 -11.94 32.18 -3.58
CA LYS A 2 -12.42 33.58 -3.67
C LYS A 2 -11.49 34.51 -4.48
N TYR A 3 -10.16 34.28 -4.41
CA TYR A 3 -9.17 35.16 -5.08
C TYR A 3 -9.21 35.12 -6.62
N LYS A 4 -9.64 33.98 -7.22
CA LYS A 4 -9.73 33.85 -8.68
C LYS A 4 -11.17 33.83 -9.22
N LYS A 5 -12.16 34.18 -8.41
CA LYS A 5 -13.62 34.15 -8.75
C LYS A 5 -14.06 32.79 -9.36
N LEU A 6 -13.41 31.68 -8.94
CA LEU A 6 -13.83 30.37 -9.36
C LEU A 6 -15.02 29.94 -8.51
N ASP A 7 -16.12 29.61 -9.16
CA ASP A 7 -17.25 28.99 -8.50
C ASP A 7 -16.85 27.57 -8.06
N SER A 8 -16.87 27.33 -6.74
CA SER A 8 -16.41 26.05 -6.15
C SER A 8 -17.30 25.67 -4.99
N PHE A 9 -17.67 24.41 -4.95
CA PHE A 9 -18.45 23.82 -3.88
C PHE A 9 -17.51 23.18 -2.84
N TRP A 10 -17.68 23.55 -1.57
CA TRP A 10 -16.99 22.91 -0.46
C TRP A 10 -17.82 21.73 0.03
N LEU A 11 -17.24 20.53 -0.04
CA LEU A 11 -17.85 19.28 0.42
C LEU A 11 -17.07 18.73 1.62
N ASP A 12 -17.73 18.60 2.77
CA ASP A 12 -17.16 17.88 3.90
C ASP A 12 -17.15 16.38 3.60
N ALA A 13 -15.94 15.79 3.54
CA ALA A 13 -15.76 14.36 3.24
C ALA A 13 -16.56 13.44 4.17
N ARG A 14 -16.78 13.83 5.43
CA ARG A 14 -17.55 13.06 6.41
C ARG A 14 -19.01 12.89 6.03
N ASN A 15 -19.54 13.79 5.22
CA ASN A 15 -20.92 13.69 4.74
C ASN A 15 -21.09 12.60 3.69
N CYS A 16 -20.03 12.22 2.98
CA CYS A 16 -20.11 11.30 1.85
C CYS A 16 -19.20 10.06 1.94
N VAL A 17 -18.06 10.13 2.65
CA VAL A 17 -17.17 8.98 2.84
C VAL A 17 -17.61 8.22 4.09
N LYS A 18 -18.37 7.13 3.90
CA LYS A 18 -18.95 6.32 4.98
C LYS A 18 -18.10 5.09 5.27
N THR A 19 -17.87 4.83 6.55
CA THR A 19 -16.96 3.79 7.03
C THR A 19 -17.59 2.97 8.16
N ASP A 20 -16.89 1.90 8.56
CA ASP A 20 -17.11 1.23 9.85
C ASP A 20 -16.56 2.07 11.02
N ASP A 21 -16.68 1.51 12.24
CA ASP A 21 -16.26 2.14 13.51
C ASP A 21 -14.77 1.87 13.85
N TYR A 22 -13.95 1.45 12.87
CA TYR A 22 -12.51 1.24 13.09
C TYR A 22 -11.75 2.56 12.95
N TYR A 23 -11.95 3.47 13.88
CA TYR A 23 -11.65 4.91 13.82
C TYR A 23 -10.33 5.33 13.18
N ARG A 24 -9.22 4.58 13.39
CA ARG A 24 -7.87 4.96 12.90
C ARG A 24 -7.51 4.38 11.54
N SER A 25 -8.18 3.32 11.12
CA SER A 25 -7.95 2.66 9.83
C SER A 25 -9.26 2.03 9.34
N ALA A 26 -10.27 2.88 9.22
CA ALA A 26 -11.63 2.46 8.95
C ALA A 26 -11.78 1.86 7.54
N ASN A 27 -12.63 0.83 7.47
CA ASN A 27 -12.98 0.21 6.20
C ASN A 27 -14.13 0.98 5.55
N LEU A 28 -14.02 1.20 4.25
CA LEU A 28 -14.99 1.96 3.48
C LEU A 28 -16.26 1.13 3.23
N ASN A 29 -17.42 1.72 3.47
CA ASN A 29 -18.68 1.23 2.93
C ASN A 29 -18.84 1.77 1.50
N TRP A 30 -18.47 0.97 0.52
CA TRP A 30 -18.43 1.38 -0.89
C TRP A 30 -19.79 1.81 -1.43
N GLU A 31 -20.85 1.07 -1.12
CA GLU A 31 -22.19 1.34 -1.65
C GLU A 31 -22.73 2.68 -1.15
N LEU A 32 -22.71 2.89 0.17
CA LEU A 32 -23.17 4.13 0.78
C LEU A 32 -22.30 5.31 0.35
N THR A 33 -20.98 5.14 0.32
CA THR A 33 -20.04 6.18 -0.09
C THR A 33 -20.28 6.60 -1.53
N GLN A 34 -20.40 5.65 -2.47
CA GLN A 34 -20.63 5.96 -3.87
C GLN A 34 -21.94 6.71 -4.08
N LYS A 35 -23.04 6.24 -3.48
CA LYS A 35 -24.35 6.92 -3.54
C LYS A 35 -24.26 8.35 -2.99
N SER A 36 -23.62 8.51 -1.83
CA SER A 36 -23.49 9.81 -1.16
C SER A 36 -22.63 10.79 -1.97
N ILE A 37 -21.50 10.35 -2.53
CA ILE A 37 -20.63 11.19 -3.36
C ILE A 37 -21.38 11.66 -4.60
N ILE A 38 -22.04 10.77 -5.34
CA ILE A 38 -22.80 11.12 -6.55
C ILE A 38 -23.89 12.15 -6.23
N HIS A 39 -24.62 11.93 -5.13
CA HIS A 39 -25.67 12.85 -4.70
C HIS A 39 -25.12 14.21 -4.29
N GLN A 40 -24.06 14.27 -3.50
CA GLN A 40 -23.48 15.51 -2.95
C GLN A 40 -22.75 16.34 -4.01
N VAL A 41 -22.04 15.68 -4.92
CA VAL A 41 -21.30 16.37 -5.99
C VAL A 41 -22.26 16.90 -7.06
N GLY A 42 -23.30 16.14 -7.41
CA GLY A 42 -24.29 16.56 -8.39
C GLY A 42 -23.67 17.05 -9.69
N ASN A 43 -24.09 18.25 -10.13
CA ASN A 43 -23.60 18.92 -11.34
C ASN A 43 -22.53 19.99 -11.05
N CYS A 44 -21.89 19.98 -9.87
CA CYS A 44 -20.86 20.95 -9.53
C CYS A 44 -19.65 20.81 -10.45
N SER A 45 -19.20 21.93 -11.02
CA SER A 45 -18.04 21.97 -11.93
C SER A 45 -16.71 21.83 -11.19
N LEU A 46 -16.63 22.32 -9.95
CA LEU A 46 -15.45 22.27 -9.10
C LEU A 46 -15.85 21.98 -7.66
N VAL A 47 -15.36 20.86 -7.14
CA VAL A 47 -15.56 20.45 -5.74
C VAL A 47 -14.23 20.45 -5.00
N ILE A 48 -14.21 21.02 -3.82
CA ILE A 48 -13.06 20.98 -2.89
C ILE A 48 -13.49 20.17 -1.67
N THR A 49 -12.67 19.20 -1.28
CA THR A 49 -12.95 18.34 -0.13
C THR A 49 -11.67 17.98 0.62
N GLN A 50 -11.81 17.51 1.85
CA GLN A 50 -10.70 16.97 2.60
C GLN A 50 -10.36 15.56 2.09
N GLY A 51 -9.09 15.19 2.20
CA GLY A 51 -8.64 13.80 2.12
C GLY A 51 -8.52 13.17 3.50
N PHE A 52 -8.24 11.86 3.55
CA PHE A 52 -7.88 11.08 4.74
C PHE A 52 -9.03 10.75 5.69
N ILE A 53 -10.11 11.51 5.74
CA ILE A 53 -11.21 11.36 6.70
C ILE A 53 -12.49 10.85 6.07
N GLY A 54 -13.32 10.24 6.91
CA GLY A 54 -14.69 9.84 6.65
C GLY A 54 -15.52 9.90 7.92
N SER A 55 -16.67 9.28 7.92
CA SER A 55 -17.50 9.12 9.11
C SER A 55 -18.10 7.73 9.22
N SER A 56 -18.23 7.24 10.44
CA SER A 56 -19.04 6.07 10.74
C SER A 56 -20.53 6.35 10.54
N LEU A 57 -21.36 5.30 10.59
CA LEU A 57 -22.81 5.44 10.50
C LEU A 57 -23.39 6.26 11.64
N ASN A 58 -22.70 6.31 12.78
CA ASN A 58 -23.06 7.11 13.96
C ASN A 58 -22.52 8.56 13.88
N ASN A 59 -22.02 8.97 12.71
CA ASN A 59 -21.46 10.30 12.44
C ASN A 59 -20.18 10.67 13.21
N PHE A 60 -19.49 9.69 13.80
CA PHE A 60 -18.16 9.93 14.35
C PHE A 60 -17.12 10.02 13.24
N THR A 61 -16.20 10.96 13.37
CA THR A 61 -15.10 11.11 12.42
C THR A 61 -14.16 9.88 12.48
N THR A 62 -13.86 9.34 11.32
CA THR A 62 -12.92 8.22 11.13
C THR A 62 -11.79 8.62 10.20
N THR A 63 -10.69 7.86 10.20
CA THR A 63 -9.57 8.04 9.27
C THR A 63 -9.37 6.79 8.42
N LEU A 64 -8.91 6.99 7.19
CA LEU A 64 -8.75 5.92 6.20
C LEU A 64 -7.42 5.16 6.33
N GLY A 65 -6.62 5.48 7.34
CA GLY A 65 -5.35 4.83 7.61
C GLY A 65 -4.21 5.34 6.70
N ARG A 66 -3.19 4.50 6.50
CA ARG A 66 -1.99 4.87 5.76
C ARG A 66 -2.31 5.36 4.34
N GLU A 67 -1.70 6.49 3.96
CA GLU A 67 -1.90 7.17 2.66
C GLU A 67 -3.38 7.47 2.33
N GLY A 68 -4.17 7.72 3.38
CA GLY A 68 -5.61 7.93 3.25
C GLY A 68 -6.02 9.11 2.39
N SER A 69 -5.16 10.13 2.19
CA SER A 69 -5.43 11.25 1.28
C SER A 69 -5.44 10.81 -0.18
N ASP A 70 -4.44 10.01 -0.59
CA ASP A 70 -4.38 9.42 -1.94
C ASP A 70 -5.55 8.47 -2.15
N TYR A 71 -5.88 7.69 -1.11
CA TYR A 71 -7.03 6.80 -1.14
C TYR A 71 -8.35 7.55 -1.28
N SER A 72 -8.51 8.72 -0.62
CA SER A 72 -9.68 9.58 -0.81
C SER A 72 -9.84 10.01 -2.27
N ALA A 73 -8.75 10.43 -2.93
CA ALA A 73 -8.79 10.79 -4.34
C ALA A 73 -9.27 9.61 -5.21
N ALA A 74 -8.80 8.39 -4.92
CA ALA A 74 -9.24 7.20 -5.64
C ALA A 74 -10.71 6.85 -5.37
N ILE A 75 -11.21 7.04 -4.15
CA ILE A 75 -12.63 6.84 -3.78
C ILE A 75 -13.53 7.77 -4.58
N PHE A 76 -13.22 9.07 -4.60
CA PHE A 76 -13.97 10.04 -5.37
C PHE A 76 -13.92 9.76 -6.88
N ALA A 77 -12.74 9.43 -7.40
CA ALA A 77 -12.57 9.07 -8.80
C ALA A 77 -13.41 7.84 -9.20
N TYR A 78 -13.39 6.82 -8.36
CA TYR A 78 -14.21 5.62 -8.56
C TYR A 78 -15.71 5.94 -8.55
N ALA A 79 -16.16 6.70 -7.54
CA ALA A 79 -17.56 7.04 -7.39
C ALA A 79 -18.11 7.86 -8.59
N LEU A 80 -17.29 8.78 -9.10
CA LEU A 80 -17.66 9.72 -10.16
C LEU A 80 -17.29 9.24 -11.58
N ASN A 81 -16.76 8.03 -11.74
CA ASN A 81 -16.24 7.54 -13.03
C ASN A 81 -15.27 8.54 -13.68
N ALA A 82 -14.32 9.04 -12.90
CA ALA A 82 -13.40 10.07 -13.36
C ALA A 82 -12.58 9.61 -14.58
N LYS A 83 -12.24 10.53 -15.45
CA LYS A 83 -11.38 10.24 -16.62
C LYS A 83 -9.93 9.92 -16.21
N SER A 84 -9.48 10.49 -15.11
CA SER A 84 -8.12 10.26 -14.56
C SER A 84 -8.01 10.80 -13.13
N VAL A 85 -6.95 10.37 -12.44
CA VAL A 85 -6.55 10.93 -11.15
C VAL A 85 -5.12 11.46 -11.26
N THR A 86 -4.82 12.59 -10.66
CA THR A 86 -3.46 13.09 -10.50
C THR A 86 -3.17 13.28 -9.02
N ILE A 87 -2.12 12.61 -8.55
CA ILE A 87 -1.61 12.76 -7.20
C ILE A 87 -0.34 13.59 -7.26
N TRP A 88 -0.35 14.70 -6.55
CA TRP A 88 0.78 15.61 -6.47
C TRP A 88 1.63 15.29 -5.24
N LYS A 89 2.92 15.07 -5.45
CA LYS A 89 3.89 14.72 -4.41
C LYS A 89 5.13 15.61 -4.49
N ASP A 90 6.00 15.46 -3.52
CA ASP A 90 7.34 16.08 -3.44
C ASP A 90 8.41 15.32 -4.26
N VAL A 91 8.01 14.24 -4.92
CA VAL A 91 8.87 13.42 -5.78
C VAL A 91 8.47 13.55 -7.26
N PRO A 92 9.39 13.32 -8.20
CA PRO A 92 9.11 13.51 -9.64
C PRO A 92 8.12 12.50 -10.22
N GLY A 93 7.86 11.42 -9.50
CA GLY A 93 7.03 10.29 -9.88
C GLY A 93 7.54 9.01 -9.22
N VAL A 94 7.26 7.87 -9.83
CA VAL A 94 7.78 6.57 -9.38
C VAL A 94 9.16 6.37 -9.97
N LEU A 95 10.16 6.13 -9.12
CA LEU A 95 11.52 5.82 -9.51
C LEU A 95 11.76 4.30 -9.49
N ASN A 96 12.71 3.83 -10.26
CA ASN A 96 13.10 2.42 -10.27
C ASN A 96 13.89 1.96 -9.03
N GLY A 97 14.07 2.84 -8.06
CA GLY A 97 14.67 2.57 -6.75
C GLY A 97 14.63 3.80 -5.84
N ASP A 98 14.83 3.60 -4.56
CA ASP A 98 14.89 4.70 -3.59
C ASP A 98 16.18 5.52 -3.79
N PRO A 99 16.12 6.81 -4.15
CA PRO A 99 17.30 7.63 -4.37
C PRO A 99 18.17 7.84 -3.13
N ARG A 100 17.61 7.59 -1.93
CA ARG A 100 18.37 7.63 -0.66
C ARG A 100 19.29 6.41 -0.51
N VAL A 101 19.01 5.34 -1.25
CA VAL A 101 19.80 4.07 -1.22
C VAL A 101 20.60 3.91 -2.50
N PHE A 102 20.00 4.20 -3.65
CA PHE A 102 20.59 3.99 -4.99
C PHE A 102 20.95 5.31 -5.63
N LYS A 103 22.24 5.56 -5.89
CA LYS A 103 22.74 6.83 -6.44
C LYS A 103 22.26 7.14 -7.86
N LYS A 104 21.88 6.12 -8.64
CA LYS A 104 21.50 6.26 -10.07
C LYS A 104 20.10 5.71 -10.29
N THR A 105 19.09 6.43 -9.77
CA THR A 105 17.69 6.09 -10.03
C THR A 105 17.17 6.78 -11.29
N ARG A 106 16.19 6.16 -11.93
CA ARG A 106 15.55 6.68 -13.15
C ARG A 106 14.04 6.74 -12.94
N LEU A 107 13.43 7.79 -13.50
CA LEU A 107 11.97 7.93 -13.49
C LEU A 107 11.35 6.88 -14.40
N LEU A 108 10.31 6.22 -13.89
CA LEU A 108 9.43 5.36 -14.66
C LEU A 108 8.32 6.24 -15.25
N ASN A 109 8.35 6.43 -16.58
CA ASN A 109 7.36 7.27 -17.25
C ASN A 109 5.98 6.61 -17.26
N GLN A 110 5.97 5.27 -17.32
CA GLN A 110 4.77 4.47 -17.44
C GLN A 110 4.95 3.12 -16.77
N ILE A 111 3.96 2.70 -15.99
CA ILE A 111 3.88 1.38 -15.36
C ILE A 111 2.45 0.86 -15.41
N SER A 112 2.28 -0.46 -15.36
CA SER A 112 0.96 -1.08 -15.20
C SER A 112 0.49 -1.01 -13.74
N TYR A 113 -0.83 -1.18 -13.51
CA TYR A 113 -1.35 -1.34 -12.14
C TYR A 113 -0.70 -2.52 -11.41
N ARG A 114 -0.47 -3.64 -12.13
CA ARG A 114 0.14 -4.83 -11.54
C ARG A 114 1.53 -4.53 -11.04
N GLU A 115 2.37 -3.94 -11.87
CA GLU A 115 3.73 -3.54 -11.48
C GLU A 115 3.72 -2.53 -10.33
N ALA A 116 2.83 -1.54 -10.36
CA ALA A 116 2.71 -0.57 -9.28
C ALA A 116 2.30 -1.22 -7.93
N ILE A 117 1.42 -2.22 -7.96
CA ILE A 117 1.02 -2.98 -6.76
C ILE A 117 2.18 -3.83 -6.25
N GLU A 118 2.91 -4.52 -7.14
CA GLU A 118 4.10 -5.31 -6.79
C GLU A 118 5.19 -4.42 -6.17
N LEU A 119 5.52 -3.31 -6.82
CA LEU A 119 6.48 -2.34 -6.28
C LEU A 119 6.08 -1.85 -4.89
N ALA A 120 4.80 -1.54 -4.70
CA ALA A 120 4.27 -1.08 -3.42
C ALA A 120 4.29 -2.18 -2.34
N PHE A 121 3.99 -3.43 -2.69
CA PHE A 121 4.05 -4.58 -1.78
C PHE A 121 5.48 -4.79 -1.26
N TYR A 122 6.46 -4.74 -2.14
CA TYR A 122 7.86 -4.87 -1.75
C TYR A 122 8.45 -3.63 -1.07
N GLY A 123 7.71 -2.53 -0.96
CA GLY A 123 8.08 -1.37 -0.13
C GLY A 123 8.34 -0.06 -0.86
N ALA A 124 8.10 0.01 -2.17
CA ALA A 124 8.11 1.29 -2.87
C ALA A 124 6.94 2.16 -2.35
N SER A 125 7.26 3.21 -1.59
CA SER A 125 6.29 3.98 -0.79
C SER A 125 5.62 5.12 -1.55
N VAL A 126 5.64 5.14 -2.89
CA VAL A 126 5.09 6.27 -3.64
C VAL A 126 3.56 6.25 -3.68
N ILE A 127 2.95 5.09 -3.91
CA ILE A 127 1.48 4.91 -3.93
C ILE A 127 1.12 3.59 -3.24
N HIS A 128 0.16 3.64 -2.34
CA HIS A 128 -0.31 2.47 -1.60
C HIS A 128 -1.28 1.61 -2.45
N PRO A 129 -1.25 0.27 -2.34
CA PRO A 129 -2.18 -0.62 -3.07
C PRO A 129 -3.66 -0.29 -2.88
N LYS A 130 -4.08 0.18 -1.68
CA LYS A 130 -5.46 0.64 -1.43
C LYS A 130 -5.91 1.73 -2.42
N THR A 131 -5.02 2.62 -2.84
CA THR A 131 -5.31 3.67 -3.82
C THR A 131 -5.46 3.10 -5.23
N LEU A 132 -4.64 2.10 -5.58
CA LEU A 132 -4.62 1.51 -6.92
C LEU A 132 -5.83 0.61 -7.18
N GLN A 133 -6.30 -0.15 -6.18
CA GLN A 133 -7.36 -1.14 -6.34
C GLN A 133 -8.67 -0.58 -6.91
N PRO A 134 -9.28 0.50 -6.39
CA PRO A 134 -10.50 1.06 -6.96
C PRO A 134 -10.28 1.63 -8.36
N LEU A 135 -9.12 2.23 -8.63
CA LEU A 135 -8.80 2.77 -9.94
C LEU A 135 -8.65 1.67 -10.98
N GLN A 136 -7.98 0.58 -10.63
CA GLN A 136 -7.83 -0.60 -11.49
C GLN A 136 -9.19 -1.20 -11.88
N ARG A 137 -10.15 -1.30 -10.93
CA ARG A 137 -11.49 -1.86 -11.18
C ARG A 137 -12.25 -1.11 -12.27
N LYS A 138 -12.04 0.20 -12.38
CA LYS A 138 -12.68 1.07 -13.39
C LYS A 138 -11.72 1.54 -14.47
N GLU A 139 -10.50 1.02 -14.49
CA GLU A 139 -9.47 1.34 -15.47
C GLU A 139 -9.12 2.85 -15.55
N ILE A 140 -9.27 3.57 -14.41
CA ILE A 140 -9.05 5.01 -14.31
C ILE A 140 -7.54 5.30 -14.23
N PRO A 141 -6.91 5.94 -15.22
CA PRO A 141 -5.48 6.24 -15.19
C PRO A 141 -5.10 7.11 -13.99
N LEU A 142 -3.99 6.77 -13.33
CA LEU A 142 -3.40 7.53 -12.25
C LEU A 142 -2.09 8.16 -12.71
N TYR A 143 -1.92 9.45 -12.45
CA TYR A 143 -0.69 10.19 -12.68
C TYR A 143 -0.07 10.61 -11.35
N VAL A 144 1.22 10.35 -11.18
CA VAL A 144 2.02 10.84 -10.05
C VAL A 144 2.91 11.97 -10.56
N LYS A 145 2.74 13.16 -10.02
CA LYS A 145 3.44 14.39 -10.47
C LYS A 145 4.06 15.14 -9.30
N SER A 146 5.10 15.92 -9.59
CA SER A 146 5.75 16.76 -8.60
C SER A 146 5.09 18.13 -8.48
N PHE A 147 4.90 18.59 -7.24
CA PHE A 147 4.56 19.99 -6.95
C PHE A 147 5.67 20.96 -7.36
N GLU A 148 6.93 20.53 -7.25
CA GLU A 148 8.09 21.38 -7.56
C GLU A 148 8.23 21.62 -9.06
N ASN A 149 7.84 20.63 -9.89
CA ASN A 149 7.85 20.75 -11.35
C ASN A 149 6.50 20.32 -11.97
N PRO A 150 5.46 21.15 -11.88
CA PRO A 150 4.11 20.81 -12.36
C PRO A 150 4.03 20.56 -13.88
N LYS A 151 5.01 21.04 -14.65
CA LYS A 151 5.07 20.85 -16.11
C LYS A 151 5.61 19.47 -16.50
N SER A 152 6.29 18.77 -15.58
CA SER A 152 6.76 17.41 -15.80
C SER A 152 5.60 16.45 -16.02
N LYS A 153 5.80 15.47 -16.91
CA LYS A 153 4.80 14.42 -17.17
C LYS A 153 4.59 13.52 -15.94
N GLY A 154 5.64 13.32 -15.12
CA GLY A 154 5.61 12.39 -14.00
C GLY A 154 5.50 10.93 -14.46
N THR A 155 4.90 10.10 -13.62
CA THR A 155 4.63 8.68 -13.91
C THR A 155 3.15 8.48 -14.21
N SER A 156 2.82 7.73 -15.27
CA SER A 156 1.46 7.25 -15.54
C SER A 156 1.31 5.79 -15.12
N ILE A 157 0.21 5.48 -14.43
CA ILE A 157 -0.17 4.13 -14.01
C ILE A 157 -1.51 3.79 -14.67
N SER A 158 -1.53 2.75 -15.52
CA SER A 158 -2.74 2.40 -16.26
C SER A 158 -2.76 0.92 -16.68
N LYS A 159 -3.91 0.44 -17.16
CA LYS A 159 -4.08 -0.93 -17.63
C LYS A 159 -3.30 -1.17 -18.92
N GLY A 160 -2.71 -2.36 -19.04
CA GLY A 160 -2.14 -2.88 -20.29
C GLY A 160 -0.91 -2.13 -20.82
N LYS A 161 -0.34 -1.24 -20.02
CA LYS A 161 0.87 -0.50 -20.39
C LYS A 161 2.11 -1.24 -19.90
N ALA A 162 3.10 -1.36 -20.78
CA ALA A 162 4.40 -1.90 -20.40
C ALA A 162 5.21 -0.90 -19.57
N LEU A 163 6.15 -1.42 -18.81
CA LEU A 163 7.13 -0.62 -18.05
C LEU A 163 7.96 0.24 -19.02
N GLU A 164 7.99 1.55 -18.77
CA GLU A 164 8.80 2.48 -19.57
C GLU A 164 9.58 3.44 -18.67
N PRO A 165 10.90 3.50 -18.77
CA PRO A 165 11.77 2.61 -19.52
C PRO A 165 11.73 1.17 -18.98
N ASN A 166 11.93 0.18 -19.83
CA ASN A 166 12.02 -1.23 -19.43
C ASN A 166 13.38 -1.49 -18.76
N ILE A 167 13.44 -1.26 -17.46
CA ILE A 167 14.66 -1.37 -16.63
C ILE A 167 14.33 -2.08 -15.32
N PRO A 168 15.30 -2.74 -14.69
CA PRO A 168 15.10 -3.34 -13.37
C PRO A 168 14.70 -2.29 -12.33
N CYS A 169 13.81 -2.70 -11.42
CA CYS A 169 13.42 -1.91 -10.27
C CYS A 169 14.03 -2.54 -9.01
N TYR A 170 14.55 -1.70 -8.11
CA TYR A 170 15.25 -2.15 -6.91
C TYR A 170 14.54 -1.62 -5.67
N ILE A 171 14.13 -2.53 -4.81
CA ILE A 171 13.46 -2.20 -3.55
C ILE A 171 14.30 -2.75 -2.40
N VAL A 172 14.37 -2.01 -1.31
CA VAL A 172 15.08 -2.43 -0.10
C VAL A 172 14.17 -2.28 1.10
N LYS A 173 14.01 -3.36 1.85
CA LYS A 173 13.43 -3.35 3.20
C LYS A 173 14.55 -3.59 4.21
N LYS A 174 14.88 -2.55 4.98
CA LYS A 174 15.94 -2.59 5.99
C LYS A 174 15.44 -3.17 7.31
N HIS A 175 16.39 -3.57 8.16
CA HIS A 175 16.15 -4.03 9.54
C HIS A 175 15.14 -5.19 9.62
N GLN A 176 15.26 -6.14 8.71
CA GLN A 176 14.45 -7.35 8.74
C GLN A 176 15.11 -8.43 9.62
N VAL A 177 14.35 -9.46 9.93
CA VAL A 177 14.84 -10.66 10.62
C VAL A 177 14.61 -11.87 9.74
N LEU A 178 15.66 -12.66 9.52
CA LEU A 178 15.55 -13.95 8.86
C LEU A 178 15.46 -15.04 9.92
N LEU A 179 14.37 -15.77 9.93
CA LEU A 179 14.18 -16.98 10.72
C LEU A 179 14.38 -18.18 9.81
N ARG A 180 15.28 -19.09 10.22
CA ARG A 180 15.45 -20.41 9.58
C ARG A 180 15.00 -21.46 10.55
N LEU A 181 13.99 -22.22 10.17
CA LEU A 181 13.43 -23.30 10.95
C LEU A 181 13.76 -24.63 10.28
N SER A 182 14.19 -25.60 11.05
CA SER A 182 14.37 -26.98 10.59
C SER A 182 13.76 -27.95 11.60
N SER A 183 13.37 -29.13 11.14
CA SER A 183 12.90 -30.18 12.03
C SER A 183 14.02 -30.64 12.97
N ILE A 184 13.66 -31.06 14.17
CA ILE A 184 14.62 -31.54 15.17
C ILE A 184 15.19 -32.91 14.78
N ASP A 185 14.40 -33.73 14.11
CA ASP A 185 14.64 -35.13 13.79
C ASP A 185 14.91 -35.40 12.29
N PHE A 186 15.20 -34.36 11.53
CA PHE A 186 15.34 -34.40 10.05
C PHE A 186 14.07 -34.84 9.30
N SER A 187 12.90 -34.84 9.94
CA SER A 187 11.65 -35.09 9.27
C SER A 187 11.31 -33.95 8.26
N PHE A 188 10.45 -34.24 7.32
CA PHE A 188 10.03 -33.23 6.36
C PHE A 188 9.19 -32.12 7.02
N ILE A 189 9.40 -30.89 6.58
CA ILE A 189 8.52 -29.75 6.90
C ILE A 189 7.29 -29.87 6.00
N VAL A 190 6.21 -30.36 6.59
CA VAL A 190 4.92 -30.57 5.89
C VAL A 190 3.94 -29.42 6.13
N GLU A 191 2.80 -29.47 5.48
CA GLU A 191 1.78 -28.40 5.50
C GLU A 191 1.32 -28.07 6.93
N GLU A 192 1.22 -29.05 7.82
CA GLU A 192 0.86 -28.84 9.23
C GLU A 192 1.89 -27.95 9.95
N ASN A 193 3.18 -28.19 9.72
CA ASN A 193 4.25 -27.37 10.28
C ASN A 193 4.18 -25.94 9.78
N ILE A 194 3.96 -25.76 8.47
CA ILE A 194 3.83 -24.45 7.84
C ILE A 194 2.61 -23.70 8.40
N SER A 195 1.46 -24.38 8.51
CA SER A 195 0.25 -23.82 9.10
C SER A 195 0.47 -23.34 10.53
N TYR A 196 1.15 -24.16 11.35
CA TYR A 196 1.49 -23.81 12.72
C TYR A 196 2.42 -22.59 12.80
N ILE A 197 3.46 -22.54 11.96
CA ILE A 197 4.39 -21.40 11.89
C ILE A 197 3.64 -20.12 11.51
N PHE A 198 2.78 -20.15 10.47
CA PHE A 198 2.01 -18.99 10.06
C PHE A 198 0.99 -18.55 11.13
N GLY A 199 0.38 -19.49 11.85
CA GLY A 199 -0.49 -19.19 12.99
C GLY A 199 0.24 -18.38 14.06
N LEU A 200 1.45 -18.78 14.43
CA LEU A 200 2.28 -18.05 15.38
C LEU A 200 2.73 -16.68 14.82
N LEU A 201 3.18 -16.60 13.57
CA LEU A 201 3.56 -15.34 12.95
C LEU A 201 2.40 -14.33 12.98
N HIS A 202 1.18 -14.79 12.75
CA HIS A 202 -0.02 -13.96 12.86
C HIS A 202 -0.29 -13.53 14.31
N GLU A 203 -0.29 -14.46 15.27
CA GLU A 203 -0.53 -14.20 16.69
C GLU A 203 0.47 -13.19 17.27
N TYR A 204 1.75 -13.34 16.90
CA TYR A 204 2.81 -12.44 17.33
C TYR A 204 2.94 -11.18 16.46
N GLN A 205 2.02 -10.98 15.51
CA GLN A 205 1.97 -9.81 14.61
C GLN A 205 3.28 -9.57 13.86
N MET A 206 3.88 -10.65 13.35
CA MET A 206 5.11 -10.62 12.55
C MET A 206 4.78 -10.65 11.05
N PRO A 207 4.74 -9.50 10.37
CA PRO A 207 4.52 -9.46 8.93
C PRO A 207 5.60 -10.25 8.18
N VAL A 208 5.15 -11.11 7.28
CA VAL A 208 6.01 -11.94 6.44
C VAL A 208 6.32 -11.19 5.13
N GLU A 209 7.61 -11.10 4.81
CA GLU A 209 8.11 -10.39 3.62
C GLU A 209 8.59 -11.35 2.52
N LEU A 210 9.20 -12.46 2.91
CA LEU A 210 9.71 -13.48 2.00
C LEU A 210 9.63 -14.86 2.66
N ILE A 211 9.34 -15.86 1.85
CA ILE A 211 9.30 -17.27 2.27
C ILE A 211 10.16 -18.08 1.32
N GLN A 212 10.91 -19.01 1.88
CA GLN A 212 11.59 -20.05 1.15
C GLN A 212 11.37 -21.39 1.86
N ASN A 213 10.74 -22.33 1.18
CA ASN A 213 10.52 -23.67 1.67
C ASN A 213 11.51 -24.66 1.03
N SER A 214 11.92 -25.66 1.81
CA SER A 214 12.73 -26.80 1.40
C SER A 214 12.16 -28.05 2.05
N ALA A 215 12.66 -29.23 1.71
CA ALA A 215 12.17 -30.51 2.27
C ALA A 215 12.23 -30.55 3.80
N ILE A 216 13.34 -30.09 4.40
CA ILE A 216 13.60 -30.19 5.85
C ILE A 216 13.78 -28.83 6.53
N SER A 217 13.57 -27.73 5.81
CA SER A 217 13.73 -26.38 6.35
C SER A 217 12.73 -25.41 5.78
N PHE A 218 12.38 -24.41 6.58
CA PHE A 218 11.52 -23.31 6.24
C PHE A 218 12.19 -22.00 6.66
N SER A 219 12.46 -21.13 5.71
CA SER A 219 13.04 -19.82 5.96
C SER A 219 12.02 -18.75 5.73
N VAL A 220 11.94 -17.80 6.64
CA VAL A 220 11.00 -16.67 6.55
C VAL A 220 11.68 -15.38 6.95
N CYS A 221 11.57 -14.38 6.07
CA CYS A 221 11.97 -13.01 6.37
C CYS A 221 10.78 -12.26 6.95
N VAL A 222 10.94 -11.69 8.14
CA VAL A 222 9.85 -11.04 8.88
C VAL A 222 10.26 -9.66 9.37
N ASN A 223 9.25 -8.83 9.62
CA ASN A 223 9.43 -7.50 10.21
C ASN A 223 9.07 -7.55 11.71
N ASN A 224 10.04 -7.24 12.57
CA ASN A 224 9.86 -7.22 14.03
C ASN A 224 9.37 -5.84 14.54
N LYS A 225 8.35 -5.29 13.91
CA LYS A 225 7.82 -3.94 14.22
C LYS A 225 7.36 -3.77 15.66
N TYR A 226 6.86 -4.83 16.28
CA TYR A 226 6.28 -4.78 17.63
C TYR A 226 7.18 -5.39 18.70
N ASN A 227 8.45 -5.70 18.36
CA ASN A 227 9.45 -6.25 19.28
C ASN A 227 9.04 -7.54 19.99
N ARG A 228 8.26 -8.41 19.33
CA ARG A 228 7.80 -9.69 19.88
C ARG A 228 8.59 -10.91 19.39
N LEU A 229 9.75 -10.67 18.76
CA LEU A 229 10.58 -11.71 18.18
C LEU A 229 11.01 -12.78 19.20
N GLU A 230 11.47 -12.35 20.37
CA GLU A 230 12.02 -13.26 21.39
C GLU A 230 10.93 -14.22 21.92
N GLU A 231 9.72 -13.71 22.12
CA GLU A 231 8.55 -14.52 22.54
C GLU A 231 8.22 -15.57 21.47
N LEU A 232 8.14 -15.14 20.19
CA LEU A 232 7.88 -16.02 19.07
C LEU A 232 8.93 -17.14 18.97
N VAL A 233 10.22 -16.77 19.05
CA VAL A 233 11.34 -17.71 18.94
C VAL A 233 11.31 -18.75 20.05
N LEU A 234 10.96 -18.34 21.28
CA LEU A 234 10.84 -19.26 22.41
C LEU A 234 9.78 -20.34 22.12
N VAL A 235 8.62 -19.96 21.59
CA VAL A 235 7.55 -20.91 21.24
C VAL A 235 7.97 -21.80 20.07
N LEU A 236 8.57 -21.22 19.01
CA LEU A 236 9.02 -22.01 17.85
C LEU A 236 10.06 -23.06 18.21
N ARG A 237 10.97 -22.78 19.15
CA ARG A 237 12.00 -23.71 19.62
C ARG A 237 11.45 -24.95 20.32
N SER A 238 10.18 -24.96 20.72
CA SER A 238 9.55 -26.18 21.28
C SER A 238 9.34 -27.28 20.23
N ARG A 239 9.32 -26.92 18.93
CA ARG A 239 9.05 -27.85 17.82
C ARG A 239 10.12 -27.86 16.72
N PHE A 240 10.96 -26.82 16.65
CA PHE A 240 11.93 -26.63 15.58
C PHE A 240 13.30 -26.23 16.11
N ASN A 241 14.34 -26.56 15.37
CA ASN A 241 15.60 -25.86 15.48
C ASN A 241 15.45 -24.50 14.83
N VAL A 242 15.71 -23.41 15.57
CA VAL A 242 15.47 -22.03 15.09
C VAL A 242 16.77 -21.25 15.11
N GLU A 243 17.24 -20.88 13.92
CA GLU A 243 18.31 -19.92 13.70
C GLU A 243 17.69 -18.54 13.47
N VAL A 244 18.22 -17.52 14.14
CA VAL A 244 17.74 -16.13 14.04
C VAL A 244 18.88 -15.24 13.55
N ILE A 245 18.70 -14.61 12.40
CA ILE A 245 19.64 -13.64 11.85
C ILE A 245 18.95 -12.27 11.84
N LYS A 246 19.40 -11.38 12.72
CA LYS A 246 18.87 -10.03 12.87
C LYS A 246 19.59 -9.05 11.94
N GLU A 247 18.99 -7.87 11.76
CA GLU A 247 19.56 -6.74 11.01
C GLU A 247 19.93 -7.11 9.56
N VAL A 248 19.09 -7.90 8.90
CA VAL A 248 19.25 -8.20 7.48
C VAL A 248 18.47 -7.21 6.62
N ASP A 249 18.99 -6.91 5.44
CA ASP A 249 18.29 -6.11 4.44
C ASP A 249 17.75 -7.03 3.34
N LEU A 250 16.45 -6.90 3.04
CA LEU A 250 15.81 -7.63 1.94
C LEU A 250 15.85 -6.79 0.67
N TYR A 251 16.56 -7.28 -0.34
CA TYR A 251 16.62 -6.69 -1.67
C TYR A 251 15.69 -7.45 -2.62
N THR A 252 14.83 -6.70 -3.33
CA THR A 252 13.96 -7.22 -4.39
C THR A 252 14.29 -6.52 -5.71
N CYS A 253 14.41 -7.31 -6.79
CA CYS A 253 14.66 -6.84 -8.14
C CYS A 253 13.59 -7.37 -9.10
#